data_3ba2afcdd17eb37c79c1ce6ab77619ff
#
_entry.id   3ba2afcdd17eb37c79c1ce6ab77619ff
#
_cell.length_a   1.000
_cell.length_b   1.000
_cell.length_c   1.000
_cell.angle_alpha   90.00
_cell.angle_beta   90.00
_cell.angle_gamma   90.00
#
_symmetry.space_group_name_H-M   'P 1'
#
loop_
_entity.id
_entity.type
_entity.pdbx_description
1 polymer ?
#
loop_
_entity_poly.entity_id
_entity_poly.type
_entity_poly.pdbx_seq_one_letter_code
_entity_poly.pdbx_strand_id
1 'polypeptide(L)'
;MHKYGDCSFCGGEVKEERAELDYRYKGKLFIFQNVRAGVCQQCGEKYLTAEVAKNIEHKIQIRGKWDKTIAVPVEVFSEGVAV
;
A
#
# COMPACT_ATOMS: atom_id res chain seq x y z
N MET A 1 -7.78 -20.58 10.21
CA MET A 1 -7.22 -19.40 10.86
C MET A 1 -6.73 -18.42 9.80
N HIS A 2 -7.15 -17.18 9.89
CA HIS A 2 -6.76 -16.17 8.93
C HIS A 2 -5.39 -15.60 9.26
N LYS A 3 -4.58 -15.42 8.23
CA LYS A 3 -3.26 -14.82 8.33
C LYS A 3 -3.33 -13.37 8.83
N TYR A 4 -4.40 -12.70 8.49
CA TYR A 4 -4.56 -11.26 8.71
C TYR A 4 -5.54 -10.93 9.83
N GLY A 5 -6.37 -11.88 10.24
CA GLY A 5 -7.43 -11.62 11.20
C GLY A 5 -8.54 -10.77 10.60
N ASP A 6 -9.33 -10.16 11.46
CA ASP A 6 -10.39 -9.25 11.02
C ASP A 6 -9.84 -7.81 10.95
N CYS A 7 -10.52 -6.99 10.15
CA CYS A 7 -10.11 -5.59 9.99
C CYS A 7 -10.21 -4.83 11.30
N SER A 8 -9.13 -4.15 11.68
CA SER A 8 -9.09 -3.39 12.92
C SER A 8 -9.90 -2.09 12.86
N PHE A 9 -10.26 -1.63 11.65
CA PHE A 9 -11.08 -0.43 11.51
C PHE A 9 -12.57 -0.73 11.58
N CYS A 10 -13.03 -1.70 10.81
CA CYS A 10 -14.47 -1.90 10.65
C CYS A 10 -14.93 -3.29 11.10
N GLY A 11 -14.01 -4.18 11.47
CA GLY A 11 -14.34 -5.53 11.86
C GLY A 11 -14.69 -6.46 10.71
N GLY A 12 -14.54 -6.00 9.47
CA GLY A 12 -14.87 -6.80 8.30
C GLY A 12 -13.88 -7.93 8.07
N GLU A 13 -14.25 -8.85 7.21
CA GLU A 13 -13.40 -9.98 6.86
C GLU A 13 -12.25 -9.55 5.95
N VAL A 14 -11.04 -10.01 6.26
CA VAL A 14 -9.86 -9.73 5.45
C VAL A 14 -9.51 -10.98 4.66
N LYS A 15 -9.44 -10.84 3.34
CA LYS A 15 -9.08 -11.93 2.44
C LYS A 15 -7.79 -11.62 1.71
N GLU A 16 -7.01 -12.66 1.42
CA GLU A 16 -5.77 -12.47 0.67
C GLU A 16 -6.08 -12.29 -0.81
N GLU A 17 -5.51 -11.25 -1.41
CA GLU A 17 -5.69 -10.92 -2.82
C GLU A 17 -4.40 -10.36 -3.38
N ARG A 18 -4.27 -10.34 -4.71
CA ARG A 18 -3.22 -9.59 -5.39
C ARG A 18 -3.71 -8.16 -5.56
N ALA A 19 -2.92 -7.21 -5.10
CA ALA A 19 -3.34 -5.82 -5.07
C ALA A 19 -2.20 -4.89 -5.41
N GLU A 20 -2.55 -3.69 -5.86
CA GLU A 20 -1.58 -2.61 -6.00
C GLU A 20 -1.44 -1.92 -4.65
N LEU A 21 -0.21 -1.63 -4.26
CA LEU A 21 0.08 -1.09 -2.96
C LEU A 21 0.92 0.16 -3.07
N ASP A 22 0.45 1.23 -2.43
CA ASP A 22 1.25 2.44 -2.23
C ASP A 22 2.10 2.25 -0.99
N TYR A 23 3.40 2.48 -1.13
CA TYR A 23 4.32 2.28 -0.01
C TYR A 23 5.26 3.47 0.11
N ARG A 24 5.25 4.11 1.27
CA ARG A 24 6.20 5.20 1.53
C ARG A 24 7.37 4.70 2.34
N TYR A 25 8.56 5.05 1.89
CA TYR A 25 9.78 4.65 2.55
C TYR A 25 10.78 5.80 2.49
N LYS A 26 11.18 6.28 3.65
CA LYS A 26 12.14 7.39 3.78
C LYS A 26 11.74 8.61 2.93
N GLY A 27 10.47 8.97 3.01
CA GLY A 27 9.94 10.14 2.34
C GLY A 27 9.64 9.98 0.87
N LYS A 28 9.88 8.82 0.31
CA LYS A 28 9.60 8.55 -1.12
C LYS A 28 8.40 7.65 -1.26
N LEU A 29 7.65 7.87 -2.31
CA LEU A 29 6.48 7.05 -2.63
C LEU A 29 6.85 6.01 -3.67
N PHE A 30 6.51 4.77 -3.39
CA PHE A 30 6.70 3.66 -4.31
C PHE A 30 5.38 2.96 -4.51
N ILE A 31 5.15 2.46 -5.72
CA ILE A 31 3.96 1.68 -6.02
C ILE A 31 4.39 0.28 -6.42
N PHE A 32 3.86 -0.70 -5.70
CA PHE A 32 4.12 -2.10 -6.00
C PHE A 32 2.84 -2.73 -6.52
N GLN A 33 2.92 -3.33 -7.69
CA GLN A 33 1.77 -3.98 -8.30
C GLN A 33 1.85 -5.48 -8.06
N ASN A 34 0.70 -6.13 -8.04
CA ASN A 34 0.60 -7.58 -7.90
C ASN A 34 1.17 -8.09 -6.58
N VAL A 35 0.93 -7.35 -5.50
CA VAL A 35 1.40 -7.70 -4.17
C VAL A 35 0.36 -8.58 -3.49
N ARG A 36 0.82 -9.66 -2.86
CA ARG A 36 -0.05 -10.50 -2.06
C ARG A 36 -0.33 -9.81 -0.74
N ALA A 37 -1.57 -9.40 -0.54
CA ALA A 37 -1.97 -8.59 0.61
C ALA A 37 -3.33 -9.07 1.13
N GLY A 38 -3.58 -8.82 2.41
CA GLY A 38 -4.92 -9.00 2.97
C GLY A 38 -5.74 -7.76 2.71
N VAL A 39 -6.91 -7.92 2.12
CA VAL A 39 -7.79 -6.80 1.80
C VAL A 39 -9.11 -6.96 2.52
N CYS A 40 -9.49 -5.96 3.29
CA CYS A 40 -10.78 -5.97 3.97
C CYS A 40 -11.89 -5.88 2.93
N GLN A 41 -12.81 -6.82 3.00
CA GLN A 41 -13.90 -6.90 2.03
C GLN A 41 -14.98 -5.85 2.25
N GLN A 42 -14.91 -5.15 3.38
CA GLN A 42 -15.90 -4.15 3.73
C GLN A 42 -15.40 -2.73 3.49
N CYS A 43 -14.22 -2.38 3.99
CA CYS A 43 -13.71 -1.01 3.89
C CYS A 43 -12.52 -0.87 2.92
N GLY A 44 -11.96 -1.97 2.42
CA GLY A 44 -10.85 -1.93 1.47
C GLY A 44 -9.48 -1.73 2.08
N GLU A 45 -9.37 -1.71 3.38
CA GLU A 45 -8.06 -1.56 4.03
C GLU A 45 -7.16 -2.73 3.68
N LYS A 46 -5.88 -2.45 3.46
CA LYS A 46 -4.89 -3.45 3.05
C LYS A 46 -3.92 -3.75 4.17
N TYR A 47 -3.58 -5.02 4.31
CA TYR A 47 -2.68 -5.50 5.34
C TYR A 47 -1.58 -6.35 4.72
N LEU A 48 -0.37 -6.21 5.26
CA LEU A 48 0.78 -6.98 4.80
C LEU A 48 1.27 -7.90 5.91
N THR A 49 1.77 -9.08 5.52
CA THR A 49 2.53 -9.89 6.46
C THR A 49 3.91 -9.28 6.64
N ALA A 50 4.57 -9.60 7.74
CA ALA A 50 5.93 -9.11 7.99
C ALA A 50 6.87 -9.56 6.87
N GLU A 51 6.69 -10.76 6.34
CA GLU A 51 7.51 -11.27 5.26
C GLU A 51 7.40 -10.42 4.00
N VAL A 52 6.17 -10.09 3.60
CA VAL A 52 5.94 -9.27 2.41
C VAL A 52 6.50 -7.86 2.62
N ALA A 53 6.27 -7.28 3.79
CA ALA A 53 6.79 -5.95 4.11
C ALA A 53 8.31 -5.91 4.04
N LYS A 54 8.98 -6.92 4.58
CA LYS A 54 10.44 -7.00 4.52
C LYS A 54 10.94 -7.15 3.09
N ASN A 55 10.25 -7.94 2.28
CA ASN A 55 10.60 -8.09 0.87
C ASN A 55 10.49 -6.78 0.12
N ILE A 56 9.43 -6.01 0.38
CA ILE A 56 9.25 -4.71 -0.24
C ILE A 56 10.39 -3.77 0.12
N GLU A 57 10.71 -3.66 1.41
CA GLU A 57 11.78 -2.78 1.85
C GLU A 57 13.13 -3.18 1.31
N HIS A 58 13.39 -4.49 1.25
CA HIS A 58 14.63 -4.99 0.67
C HIS A 58 14.75 -4.61 -0.80
N LYS A 59 13.67 -4.74 -1.57
CA LYS A 59 13.68 -4.35 -2.98
C LYS A 59 13.93 -2.86 -3.16
N ILE A 60 13.37 -2.03 -2.30
CA ILE A 60 13.62 -0.59 -2.33
C ILE A 60 15.11 -0.31 -2.10
N GLN A 61 15.72 -0.99 -1.14
CA GLN A 61 17.10 -0.75 -0.75
C GLN A 61 18.10 -1.15 -1.82
N ILE A 62 17.85 -2.24 -2.54
CA ILE A 62 18.85 -2.78 -3.47
C ILE A 62 18.58 -2.45 -4.94
N ARG A 63 17.39 -1.96 -5.24
CA ARG A 63 16.98 -1.81 -6.63
C ARG A 63 17.45 -0.47 -7.19
N GLY A 64 18.24 -0.52 -8.28
CA GLY A 64 18.70 0.68 -8.97
C GLY A 64 17.79 1.09 -10.11
N LYS A 65 16.93 0.19 -10.58
CA LYS A 65 16.02 0.44 -11.69
C LYS A 65 14.63 -0.03 -11.36
N TRP A 66 13.64 0.72 -11.81
CA TRP A 66 12.23 0.40 -11.62
C TRP A 66 11.61 0.04 -12.97
N ASP A 67 10.57 -0.77 -12.95
CA ASP A 67 9.90 -1.21 -14.17
C ASP A 67 9.32 -0.03 -14.93
N LYS A 68 8.77 0.93 -14.20
CA LYS A 68 8.24 2.16 -14.80
C LYS A 68 8.08 3.22 -13.72
N THR A 69 7.94 4.46 -14.14
CA THR A 69 7.61 5.56 -13.24
C THR A 69 6.36 6.25 -13.74
N ILE A 70 5.62 6.85 -12.81
CA ILE A 70 4.42 7.59 -13.13
C ILE A 70 4.50 8.98 -12.51
N ALA A 71 3.82 9.94 -13.13
CA ALA A 71 3.68 11.27 -12.57
C ALA A 71 2.51 11.26 -11.59
N VAL A 72 2.71 11.91 -10.44
CA VAL A 72 1.69 12.01 -9.41
C VAL A 72 1.33 13.47 -9.22
N PRO A 73 0.05 13.86 -9.39
CA PRO A 73 -0.35 15.24 -9.14
C PRO A 73 -0.11 15.61 -7.69
N VAL A 74 0.41 16.80 -7.48
CA VAL A 74 0.67 17.33 -6.15
C VAL A 74 0.11 18.73 -6.08
N GLU A 75 -0.67 18.99 -5.06
CA GLU A 75 -1.20 20.34 -4.84
C GLU A 75 -0.85 20.76 -3.43
N VAL A 76 -0.40 21.99 -3.28
CA VAL A 76 -0.28 22.60 -1.97
C VAL A 76 -1.66 23.09 -1.58
N PHE A 77 -2.33 22.34 -0.72
CA PHE A 77 -3.72 22.60 -0.39
C PHE A 77 -3.85 23.87 0.43
N SER A 78 -4.80 24.70 0.03
CA SER A 78 -5.11 25.93 0.74
C SER A 78 -6.62 25.93 1.02
N GLU A 79 -6.97 25.90 2.28
CA GLU A 79 -8.39 25.95 2.67
C GLU A 79 -8.97 27.33 2.46
N GLY A 80 -10.27 27.36 2.27
CA GLY A 80 -11.00 28.61 2.16
C GLY A 80 -10.93 29.28 0.80
N VAL A 81 -10.27 28.68 -0.15
CA VAL A 81 -10.26 29.18 -1.51
C VAL A 81 -11.43 28.60 -2.27
N ALA A 82 -12.42 29.40 -2.49
CA ALA A 82 -13.55 29.01 -3.30
C ALA A 82 -13.23 29.37 -4.75
N VAL A 83 -13.37 28.41 -5.61
CA VAL A 83 -13.05 28.61 -7.01
C VAL A 83 -14.28 28.38 -7.85
#